data_5038962e226f9a9ce10b76e28350519a
#
_entry.id   5038962e226f9a9ce10b76e28350519a
#
_cell.length_a   1.000
_cell.length_b   1.000
_cell.length_c   1.000
_cell.angle_alpha   90.00
_cell.angle_beta   90.00
_cell.angle_gamma   90.00
#
_symmetry.space_group_name_H-M   'P 1'
#
loop_
_entity.id
_entity.type
_entity.pdbx_description
1 polymer ?
#
loop_
_entity_poly.entity_id
_entity_poly.type
_entity_poly.pdbx_seq_one_letter_code
_entity_poly.pdbx_strand_id
1 'polypeptide(L)'
;MNTATTLGRAEFSCVNDTHQKLFRVNAGVPIEDALEAISLFQYYANQLTLDAAMSDKGERFSWPAFYLGEMAKALIDDVNDALYAASTTP
;
A
#
# COMPACT_ATOMS: atom_id res chain seq x y z
N MET A 1 10.26 -21.29 8.18
CA MET A 1 9.44 -20.12 8.60
C MET A 1 10.07 -18.85 8.05
N ASN A 2 9.28 -18.01 7.43
CA ASN A 2 9.78 -16.73 6.90
C ASN A 2 9.80 -15.69 8.00
N THR A 3 10.99 -15.19 8.33
CA THR A 3 11.16 -14.16 9.34
C THR A 3 11.34 -12.77 8.75
N ALA A 4 11.15 -12.61 7.44
CA ALA A 4 11.29 -11.32 6.79
C ALA A 4 10.23 -10.34 7.29
N THR A 5 10.61 -9.08 7.35
CA THR A 5 9.71 -7.99 7.72
C THR A 5 9.85 -6.86 6.70
N THR A 6 8.91 -5.91 6.73
CA THR A 6 8.99 -4.74 5.87
C THR A 6 10.29 -3.98 6.11
N LEU A 7 10.81 -3.33 5.05
CA LEU A 7 12.08 -2.62 5.10
C LEU A 7 11.94 -1.14 5.51
N GLY A 8 10.76 -0.57 5.32
CA GLY A 8 10.53 0.84 5.60
C GLY A 8 11.07 1.77 4.52
N ARG A 9 11.11 1.33 3.28
CA ARG A 9 11.65 2.11 2.16
C ARG A 9 10.59 2.74 1.29
N ALA A 10 9.45 2.07 1.13
CA ALA A 10 8.42 2.55 0.20
C ALA A 10 7.71 3.77 0.78
N GLU A 11 7.67 4.83 -0.01
CA GLU A 11 7.02 6.09 0.34
C GLU A 11 5.83 6.33 -0.56
N PHE A 12 4.85 7.09 -0.07
CA PHE A 12 3.65 7.36 -0.84
C PHE A 12 3.04 8.70 -0.46
N SER A 13 2.02 9.11 -1.21
CA SER A 13 1.32 10.41 -1.09
C SER A 13 2.24 11.58 -1.40
N CYS A 14 2.49 11.77 -2.71
CA CYS A 14 3.23 12.93 -3.21
C CYS A 14 2.40 14.19 -2.97
N VAL A 15 3.00 15.19 -2.33
CA VAL A 15 2.23 16.35 -1.84
C VAL A 15 2.63 17.69 -2.48
N ASN A 16 3.65 17.71 -3.32
CA ASN A 16 4.07 18.98 -3.93
C ASN A 16 4.84 18.75 -5.23
N ASP A 17 5.20 19.84 -5.88
CA ASP A 17 5.89 19.82 -7.17
C ASP A 17 7.31 19.26 -7.09
N THR A 18 7.90 19.23 -5.91
CA THR A 18 9.22 18.64 -5.71
C THR A 18 9.16 17.14 -5.44
N HIS A 19 7.99 16.55 -5.58
CA HIS A 19 7.75 15.11 -5.42
C HIS A 19 8.09 14.58 -4.03
N GLN A 20 7.93 15.43 -3.01
CA GLN A 20 8.06 14.95 -1.64
C GLN A 20 6.90 14.02 -1.30
N LYS A 21 7.21 12.96 -0.58
CA LYS A 21 6.21 12.00 -0.10
C LYS A 21 5.87 12.31 1.34
N LEU A 22 4.61 12.14 1.69
CA LEU A 22 4.13 12.42 3.03
C LEU A 22 4.29 11.24 3.97
N PHE A 23 4.14 10.04 3.45
CA PHE A 23 4.14 8.82 4.26
C PHE A 23 5.17 7.82 3.79
N ARG A 24 5.55 6.94 4.68
CA ARG A 24 6.45 5.83 4.39
C ARG A 24 5.96 4.60 5.13
N VAL A 25 6.15 3.43 4.53
CA VAL A 25 5.86 2.16 5.18
C VAL A 25 6.78 2.02 6.40
N ASN A 26 6.21 1.58 7.52
CA ASN A 26 6.98 1.35 8.74
C ASN A 26 7.81 0.07 8.59
N ALA A 27 9.07 0.13 9.04
CA ALA A 27 9.94 -1.04 9.01
C ALA A 27 9.58 -2.03 10.09
N GLY A 28 9.93 -3.30 9.89
CA GLY A 28 9.83 -4.31 10.95
C GLY A 28 8.48 -4.97 11.10
N VAL A 29 7.56 -4.74 10.17
CA VAL A 29 6.25 -5.39 10.22
C VAL A 29 6.37 -6.80 9.61
N PRO A 30 5.90 -7.85 10.29
CA PRO A 30 5.94 -9.20 9.71
C PRO A 30 5.23 -9.25 8.35
N ILE A 31 5.83 -10.00 7.42
CA ILE A 31 5.30 -10.06 6.05
C ILE A 31 3.86 -10.54 6.02
N GLU A 32 3.50 -11.52 6.84
CA GLU A 32 2.12 -12.03 6.87
C GLU A 32 1.12 -10.93 7.23
N ASP A 33 1.47 -10.09 8.20
CA ASP A 33 0.61 -8.99 8.63
C ASP A 33 0.49 -7.92 7.54
N ALA A 34 1.60 -7.63 6.86
CA ALA A 34 1.61 -6.67 5.76
C ALA A 34 0.74 -7.17 4.60
N LEU A 35 0.84 -8.45 4.24
CA LEU A 35 0.04 -9.03 3.17
C LEU A 35 -1.44 -9.00 3.50
N GLU A 36 -1.80 -9.26 4.75
CA GLU A 36 -3.19 -9.18 5.18
C GLU A 36 -3.73 -7.76 5.05
N ALA A 37 -2.93 -6.77 5.45
CA ALA A 37 -3.32 -5.36 5.31
C ALA A 37 -3.50 -4.97 3.85
N ILE A 38 -2.59 -5.40 2.97
CA ILE A 38 -2.70 -5.14 1.53
C ILE A 38 -4.03 -5.68 0.99
N SER A 39 -4.36 -6.90 1.37
CA SER A 39 -5.61 -7.54 0.92
C SER A 39 -6.83 -6.73 1.35
N LEU A 40 -6.84 -6.26 2.60
CA LEU A 40 -7.93 -5.45 3.11
C LEU A 40 -8.03 -4.09 2.41
N PHE A 41 -6.90 -3.41 2.22
CA PHE A 41 -6.90 -2.12 1.53
C PHE A 41 -7.43 -2.28 0.11
N GLN A 42 -7.02 -3.33 -0.59
CA GLN A 42 -7.47 -3.57 -1.95
C GLN A 42 -8.96 -3.93 -2.00
N TYR A 43 -9.42 -4.71 -1.02
CA TYR A 43 -10.85 -5.04 -0.92
C TYR A 43 -11.69 -3.78 -0.82
N TYR A 44 -11.35 -2.88 0.12
CA TYR A 44 -12.12 -1.65 0.31
C TYR A 44 -11.96 -0.68 -0.85
N ALA A 45 -10.78 -0.62 -1.46
CA ALA A 45 -10.59 0.19 -2.66
C ALA A 45 -11.52 -0.26 -3.78
N ASN A 46 -11.67 -1.56 -3.97
CA ASN A 46 -12.57 -2.12 -4.98
C ASN A 46 -14.03 -1.79 -4.67
N GLN A 47 -14.44 -1.90 -3.40
CA GLN A 47 -15.81 -1.58 -3.00
C GLN A 47 -16.13 -0.10 -3.26
N LEU A 48 -15.22 0.78 -2.90
CA LEU A 48 -15.41 2.22 -3.10
C LEU A 48 -15.40 2.58 -4.58
N THR A 49 -14.59 1.88 -5.39
CA THR A 49 -14.58 2.08 -6.84
C THR A 49 -15.92 1.69 -7.46
N LEU A 50 -16.49 0.59 -7.00
CA LEU A 50 -17.82 0.17 -7.46
C LEU A 50 -18.87 1.20 -7.07
N ASP A 51 -18.83 1.67 -5.82
CA ASP A 51 -19.75 2.70 -5.35
C ASP A 51 -19.63 3.97 -6.18
N ALA A 52 -18.41 4.36 -6.53
CA ALA A 52 -18.16 5.53 -7.37
C ALA A 52 -18.80 5.37 -8.75
N ALA A 53 -18.70 4.18 -9.33
CA ALA A 53 -19.26 3.91 -10.65
C ALA A 53 -20.78 3.95 -10.66
N MET A 54 -21.40 3.64 -9.52
CA MET A 54 -22.85 3.55 -9.39
C MET A 54 -23.50 4.80 -8.80
N SER A 55 -22.73 5.84 -8.52
CA SER A 55 -23.21 7.05 -7.87
C SER A 55 -23.00 8.25 -8.78
N ASP A 56 -23.88 9.24 -8.70
CA ASP A 56 -23.69 10.53 -9.34
C ASP A 56 -22.72 11.43 -8.56
N LYS A 57 -22.29 10.97 -7.38
CA LYS A 57 -21.33 11.67 -6.53
C LYS A 57 -20.05 10.84 -6.42
N GLY A 58 -19.52 10.39 -7.56
CA GLY A 58 -18.38 9.49 -7.62
C GLY A 58 -17.16 9.98 -6.86
N GLU A 59 -16.93 11.29 -6.78
CA GLU A 59 -15.77 11.84 -6.09
C GLU A 59 -15.71 11.45 -4.61
N ARG A 60 -16.87 11.30 -3.97
CA ARG A 60 -16.90 10.91 -2.55
C ARG A 60 -16.30 9.54 -2.31
N PHE A 61 -16.29 8.70 -3.32
CA PHE A 61 -15.82 7.32 -3.23
C PHE A 61 -14.49 7.11 -3.92
N SER A 62 -14.24 7.84 -5.02
CA SER A 62 -13.03 7.61 -5.81
C SER A 62 -11.76 8.10 -5.10
N TRP A 63 -11.82 9.21 -4.37
CA TRP A 63 -10.66 9.69 -3.64
C TRP A 63 -10.21 8.74 -2.54
N PRO A 64 -11.12 8.26 -1.65
CA PRO A 64 -10.71 7.24 -0.67
C PRO A 64 -10.19 5.97 -1.34
N ALA A 65 -10.78 5.54 -2.46
CA ALA A 65 -10.30 4.37 -3.19
C ALA A 65 -8.87 4.58 -3.68
N PHE A 66 -8.57 5.77 -4.20
CA PHE A 66 -7.24 6.12 -4.66
C PHE A 66 -6.22 6.06 -3.52
N TYR A 67 -6.55 6.64 -2.35
CA TYR A 67 -5.64 6.60 -1.20
C TYR A 67 -5.38 5.19 -0.71
N LEU A 68 -6.42 4.36 -0.64
CA LEU A 68 -6.25 2.96 -0.25
C LEU A 68 -5.38 2.21 -1.25
N GLY A 69 -5.55 2.50 -2.54
CA GLY A 69 -4.72 1.91 -3.59
C GLY A 69 -3.25 2.30 -3.45
N GLU A 70 -2.97 3.57 -3.14
CA GLU A 70 -1.60 4.02 -2.91
C GLU A 70 -0.96 3.31 -1.71
N MET A 71 -1.73 3.16 -0.63
CA MET A 71 -1.25 2.46 0.56
C MET A 71 -0.92 1.00 0.24
N ALA A 72 -1.82 0.33 -0.48
CA ALA A 72 -1.60 -1.06 -0.87
C ALA A 72 -0.37 -1.20 -1.77
N LYS A 73 -0.22 -0.29 -2.74
CA LYS A 73 0.91 -0.33 -3.67
C LYS A 73 2.24 -0.13 -2.96
N ALA A 74 2.32 0.88 -2.08
CA ALA A 74 3.54 1.14 -1.33
C ALA A 74 3.90 -0.06 -0.45
N LEU A 75 2.91 -0.65 0.19
CA LEU A 75 3.14 -1.77 1.09
C LEU A 75 3.60 -3.02 0.34
N ILE A 76 2.98 -3.33 -0.82
CA ILE A 76 3.40 -4.50 -1.59
C ILE A 76 4.80 -4.30 -2.18
N ASP A 77 5.16 -3.08 -2.58
CA ASP A 77 6.50 -2.80 -3.07
C ASP A 77 7.53 -3.03 -1.97
N ASP A 78 7.24 -2.58 -0.75
CA ASP A 78 8.14 -2.78 0.39
C ASP A 78 8.28 -4.27 0.72
N VAL A 79 7.17 -5.01 0.68
CA VAL A 79 7.17 -6.45 0.90
C VAL A 79 8.01 -7.15 -0.16
N ASN A 80 7.85 -6.79 -1.43
CA ASN A 80 8.65 -7.37 -2.51
C ASN A 80 10.14 -7.14 -2.30
N ASP A 81 10.51 -5.92 -1.91
CA ASP A 81 11.91 -5.59 -1.63
C ASP A 81 12.44 -6.41 -0.45
N ALA A 82 11.62 -6.56 0.58
CA ALA A 82 12.01 -7.36 1.76
C ALA A 82 12.23 -8.82 1.39
N LEU A 83 11.34 -9.39 0.59
CA LEU A 83 11.46 -10.79 0.16
C LEU A 83 12.66 -10.98 -0.76
N TYR A 84 12.91 -10.03 -1.66
CA TYR A 84 14.07 -10.07 -2.53
C TYR A 84 15.37 -10.03 -1.70
N ALA A 85 15.44 -9.12 -0.75
CA ALA A 85 16.62 -8.99 0.12
C ALA A 85 16.85 -10.27 0.92
N ALA A 86 15.78 -10.89 1.44
CA ALA A 86 15.89 -12.13 2.19
C ALA A 86 16.35 -13.29 1.31
N SER A 87 15.94 -13.33 0.04
CA SER A 87 16.32 -14.41 -0.87
C SER A 87 17.74 -14.31 -1.37
N THR A 88 18.36 -13.11 -1.32
CA THR A 88 19.72 -12.88 -1.78
C THR A 88 20.76 -12.95 -0.66
N THR A 89 20.32 -13.09 0.59
CA THR A 89 21.21 -13.21 1.74
C THR A 89 21.60 -14.66 1.94
N PRO A 90 22.91 -14.97 2.05
CA PRO A 90 23.37 -16.36 2.26
C PRO A 90 22.86 -16.96 3.56
#